data_7161520508216a9e750b46556a79b3f8
#
_entry.id   7161520508216a9e750b46556a79b3f8
#
_cell.length_a   1.000
_cell.length_b   1.000
_cell.length_c   1.000
_cell.angle_alpha   90.00
_cell.angle_beta   90.00
_cell.angle_gamma   90.00
#
_symmetry.space_group_name_H-M   'P 1'
#
loop_
_entity.id
_entity.type
_entity.pdbx_description
1 polymer ?
#
loop_
_entity_poly.entity_id
_entity_poly.type
_entity_poly.pdbx_seq_one_letter_code
_entity_poly.pdbx_strand_id
1 'polypeptide(L)'
;MVPGNTADILVGVGVFLMVIFISCLVVHLWIKTQQQREQAILKSRQMYLAIQSVINLWRMEGSNLGFSEYDYSHIKEATNNFSADKKLGQGGFGPVYKGRLRSGIKIAVKRLETCSLQGLLEFQNEIQLISKLQHKNLVKLLGYCTKGDQEKMLVYEYMENKSLDCFIFGKTHRFYTHNYVYSMSIAFINYTSFADNVKGAQLNWKKRLHMIDGIAQGLLYLHNYSRLCVVHRDLKASNILLDIEMNPKISDFGMARILCSNVKESNTTRIVGTHGYIPPEYAFHGVCSIKSDVFSFGVLTLEIISSKRTAQFYEYNGRLYNLISYVWQLWSDEKLDKLIYSPSGNGHHEIERCIHVALLCVQEIAEHRPDMERVVTMLHTKDVSLPKPMQPAYFHVNPSEEEVSSCSATMTMSITLER
;
A
#
# COMPACT_ATOMS: atom_id res chain seq x y z
N MET A 1 -53.85 -46.23 -37.10
CA MET A 1 -53.36 -44.82 -37.39
C MET A 1 -52.50 -44.39 -36.23
N VAL A 2 -51.25 -44.09 -36.53
CA VAL A 2 -50.19 -43.88 -35.52
C VAL A 2 -50.24 -42.40 -35.06
N PRO A 3 -50.37 -42.09 -33.79
CA PRO A 3 -50.26 -40.73 -33.28
C PRO A 3 -48.81 -40.44 -32.85
N GLY A 4 -47.88 -40.46 -33.80
CA GLY A 4 -46.46 -40.24 -33.54
C GLY A 4 -45.92 -38.87 -33.96
N ASN A 5 -46.64 -38.12 -34.79
CA ASN A 5 -46.03 -36.99 -35.51
C ASN A 5 -46.08 -35.61 -34.81
N THR A 6 -46.94 -35.38 -33.84
CA THR A 6 -47.09 -34.05 -33.21
C THR A 6 -46.07 -33.79 -32.10
N ALA A 7 -45.68 -34.80 -31.33
CA ALA A 7 -44.70 -34.70 -30.26
C ALA A 7 -43.29 -34.43 -30.81
N ASP A 8 -42.91 -35.16 -31.88
CA ASP A 8 -41.61 -35.01 -32.54
C ASP A 8 -41.44 -33.65 -33.20
N ILE A 9 -42.52 -33.08 -33.77
CA ILE A 9 -42.53 -31.72 -34.34
C ILE A 9 -42.37 -30.70 -33.25
N LEU A 10 -43.04 -30.82 -32.10
CA LEU A 10 -42.95 -29.90 -30.97
C LEU A 10 -41.53 -29.93 -30.37
N VAL A 11 -40.91 -31.09 -30.24
CA VAL A 11 -39.51 -31.24 -29.78
C VAL A 11 -38.55 -30.58 -30.77
N GLY A 12 -38.72 -30.80 -32.08
CA GLY A 12 -37.92 -30.21 -33.12
C GLY A 12 -38.00 -28.68 -33.13
N VAL A 13 -39.18 -28.10 -32.97
CA VAL A 13 -39.38 -26.64 -32.86
C VAL A 13 -38.72 -26.10 -31.58
N GLY A 14 -38.87 -26.81 -30.45
CA GLY A 14 -38.23 -26.43 -29.20
C GLY A 14 -36.69 -26.37 -29.28
N VAL A 15 -36.09 -27.39 -29.89
CA VAL A 15 -34.63 -27.43 -30.12
C VAL A 15 -34.19 -26.29 -31.06
N PHE A 16 -34.93 -26.02 -32.14
CA PHE A 16 -34.63 -24.96 -33.07
C PHE A 16 -34.67 -23.58 -32.41
N LEU A 17 -35.70 -23.29 -31.60
CA LEU A 17 -35.81 -22.03 -30.83
C LEU A 17 -34.67 -21.88 -29.81
N MET A 18 -34.29 -22.98 -29.15
CA MET A 18 -33.16 -22.99 -28.22
C MET A 18 -31.83 -22.67 -28.91
N VAL A 19 -31.58 -23.21 -30.09
CA VAL A 19 -30.39 -22.93 -30.90
C VAL A 19 -30.35 -21.43 -31.31
N ILE A 20 -31.50 -20.89 -31.75
CA ILE A 20 -31.59 -19.46 -32.06
C ILE A 20 -31.29 -18.62 -30.84
N PHE A 21 -31.88 -18.95 -29.68
CA PHE A 21 -31.67 -18.21 -28.45
C PHE A 21 -30.18 -18.21 -28.03
N ILE A 22 -29.53 -19.37 -28.05
CA ILE A 22 -28.11 -19.50 -27.75
C ILE A 22 -27.25 -18.69 -28.73
N SER A 23 -27.58 -18.75 -30.03
CA SER A 23 -26.86 -17.97 -31.04
C SER A 23 -27.01 -16.46 -30.82
N CYS A 24 -28.20 -15.99 -30.49
CA CYS A 24 -28.44 -14.58 -30.14
C CYS A 24 -27.67 -14.16 -28.89
N LEU A 25 -27.62 -15.03 -27.87
CA LEU A 25 -26.87 -14.78 -26.64
C LEU A 25 -25.35 -14.66 -26.93
N VAL A 26 -24.81 -15.59 -27.72
CA VAL A 26 -23.40 -15.56 -28.11
C VAL A 26 -23.06 -14.30 -28.90
N VAL A 27 -23.90 -13.91 -29.86
CA VAL A 27 -23.72 -12.66 -30.63
C VAL A 27 -23.81 -11.45 -29.71
N HIS A 28 -24.76 -11.41 -28.79
CA HIS A 28 -24.90 -10.32 -27.83
C HIS A 28 -23.66 -10.20 -26.91
N LEU A 29 -23.17 -11.32 -26.38
CA LEU A 29 -21.95 -11.34 -25.57
C LEU A 29 -20.72 -10.90 -26.38
N TRP A 30 -20.62 -11.33 -27.63
CA TRP A 30 -19.55 -10.93 -28.51
C TRP A 30 -19.59 -9.42 -28.81
N ILE A 31 -20.74 -8.84 -29.12
CA ILE A 31 -20.90 -7.39 -29.33
C ILE A 31 -20.50 -6.63 -28.06
N LYS A 32 -20.98 -7.08 -26.90
CA LYS A 32 -20.64 -6.46 -25.61
C LYS A 32 -19.13 -6.48 -25.32
N THR A 33 -18.48 -7.60 -25.60
CA THR A 33 -17.01 -7.70 -25.43
C THR A 33 -16.25 -6.80 -26.40
N GLN A 34 -16.70 -6.65 -27.65
CA GLN A 34 -16.08 -5.72 -28.61
C GLN A 34 -16.27 -4.26 -28.18
N GLN A 35 -17.45 -3.87 -27.73
CA GLN A 35 -17.69 -2.52 -27.21
C GLN A 35 -16.82 -2.20 -26.00
N GLN A 36 -16.64 -3.16 -25.07
CA GLN A 36 -15.73 -3.02 -23.93
C GLN A 36 -14.28 -2.84 -24.37
N ARG A 37 -13.83 -3.60 -25.39
CA ARG A 37 -12.47 -3.47 -25.96
C ARG A 37 -12.27 -2.10 -26.60
N GLU A 38 -13.22 -1.63 -27.41
CA GLU A 38 -13.13 -0.29 -28.03
C GLU A 38 -13.10 0.82 -26.99
N GLN A 39 -13.94 0.74 -25.95
CA GLN A 39 -13.93 1.71 -24.86
C GLN A 39 -12.59 1.69 -24.10
N ALA A 40 -12.00 0.50 -23.86
CA ALA A 40 -10.69 0.38 -23.24
C ALA A 40 -9.58 1.00 -24.08
N ILE A 41 -9.61 0.80 -25.40
CA ILE A 41 -8.65 1.39 -26.35
C ILE A 41 -8.81 2.92 -26.39
N LEU A 42 -10.03 3.41 -26.44
CA LEU A 42 -10.30 4.86 -26.44
C LEU A 42 -9.80 5.51 -25.14
N LYS A 43 -10.07 4.88 -24.01
CA LYS A 43 -9.63 5.32 -22.69
C LYS A 43 -8.09 5.32 -22.57
N SER A 44 -7.43 4.30 -23.09
CA SER A 44 -5.96 4.24 -23.08
C SER A 44 -5.34 5.33 -23.97
N ARG A 45 -5.95 5.63 -25.14
CA ARG A 45 -5.52 6.69 -26.04
C ARG A 45 -5.71 8.07 -25.41
N GLN A 46 -6.86 8.33 -24.76
CA GLN A 46 -7.10 9.60 -24.05
C GLN A 46 -6.08 9.79 -22.93
N MET A 47 -5.78 8.74 -22.18
CA MET A 47 -4.81 8.77 -21.11
C MET A 47 -3.38 8.98 -21.64
N TYR A 48 -3.01 8.36 -22.76
CA TYR A 48 -1.74 8.61 -23.42
C TYR A 48 -1.59 10.08 -23.81
N LEU A 49 -2.61 10.68 -24.39
CA LEU A 49 -2.61 12.10 -24.75
C LEU A 49 -2.48 13.01 -23.52
N ALA A 50 -3.16 12.65 -22.42
CA ALA A 50 -3.05 13.37 -21.14
C ALA A 50 -1.63 13.27 -20.56
N ILE A 51 -0.99 12.10 -20.63
CA ILE A 51 0.41 11.92 -20.22
C ILE A 51 1.34 12.77 -21.08
N GLN A 52 1.15 12.77 -22.40
CA GLN A 52 1.97 13.58 -23.31
C GLN A 52 1.79 15.09 -23.05
N SER A 53 0.57 15.54 -22.76
CA SER A 53 0.34 16.95 -22.43
C SER A 53 1.06 17.35 -21.13
N VAL A 54 1.07 16.51 -20.13
CA VAL A 54 1.80 16.72 -18.87
C VAL A 54 3.31 16.74 -19.09
N ILE A 55 3.82 15.78 -19.88
CA ILE A 55 5.25 15.73 -20.24
C ILE A 55 5.65 16.99 -21.03
N ASN A 56 4.81 17.43 -21.97
CA ASN A 56 5.08 18.64 -22.76
C ASN A 56 5.06 19.92 -21.91
N LEU A 57 4.11 20.07 -20.99
CA LEU A 57 4.08 21.18 -20.02
C LEU A 57 5.37 21.22 -19.21
N TRP A 58 5.90 20.10 -18.80
CA TRP A 58 7.14 20.03 -18.03
C TRP A 58 8.41 20.26 -18.83
N ARG A 59 8.42 19.81 -20.08
CA ARG A 59 9.50 20.15 -20.99
C ARG A 59 9.61 21.66 -21.18
N MET A 60 8.49 22.39 -21.07
CA MET A 60 8.44 23.85 -21.12
C MET A 60 8.80 24.51 -19.76
N GLU A 61 8.43 23.91 -18.62
CA GLU A 61 8.74 24.41 -17.26
C GLU A 61 10.08 23.89 -16.69
N GLY A 62 10.64 22.86 -17.30
CA GLY A 62 11.55 21.90 -16.68
C GLY A 62 13.02 22.27 -16.59
N SER A 63 13.45 23.49 -16.94
CA SER A 63 14.86 23.83 -16.80
C SER A 63 15.30 24.15 -15.37
N ASN A 64 14.37 24.35 -14.42
CA ASN A 64 14.69 24.82 -13.06
C ASN A 64 14.44 23.81 -11.93
N LEU A 65 13.89 22.61 -12.18
CA LEU A 65 13.41 21.70 -11.11
C LEU A 65 14.32 20.48 -10.82
N GLY A 66 15.42 20.30 -11.57
CA GLY A 66 16.30 19.13 -11.37
C GLY A 66 15.64 17.79 -11.77
N PHE A 67 14.60 17.83 -12.59
CA PHE A 67 13.88 16.71 -13.15
C PHE A 67 14.21 16.58 -14.66
N SER A 68 14.66 15.39 -15.09
CA SER A 68 15.21 15.20 -16.43
C SER A 68 14.51 14.08 -17.21
N GLU A 69 14.38 14.28 -18.52
CA GLU A 69 14.09 13.16 -19.42
C GLU A 69 15.39 12.42 -19.73
N TYR A 70 15.39 11.11 -19.51
CA TYR A 70 16.54 10.25 -19.78
C TYR A 70 16.34 9.49 -21.09
N ASP A 71 17.40 9.42 -21.89
CA ASP A 71 17.41 8.58 -23.08
C ASP A 71 17.35 7.09 -22.70
N TYR A 72 16.58 6.30 -23.45
CA TYR A 72 16.43 4.86 -23.22
C TYR A 72 17.76 4.11 -23.30
N SER A 73 18.65 4.49 -24.22
CA SER A 73 19.98 3.90 -24.37
C SER A 73 20.83 4.10 -23.11
N HIS A 74 20.75 5.28 -22.49
CA HIS A 74 21.47 5.58 -21.25
C HIS A 74 20.92 4.78 -20.07
N ILE A 75 19.60 4.63 -19.95
CA ILE A 75 18.99 3.83 -18.89
C ILE A 75 19.29 2.34 -19.07
N LYS A 76 19.25 1.85 -20.31
CA LYS A 76 19.60 0.48 -20.65
C LYS A 76 21.06 0.16 -20.28
N GLU A 77 21.99 1.07 -20.62
CA GLU A 77 23.41 0.95 -20.24
C GLU A 77 23.57 1.00 -18.71
N ALA A 78 22.98 1.98 -18.03
CA ALA A 78 23.06 2.18 -16.60
C ALA A 78 22.59 0.96 -15.79
N THR A 79 21.62 0.21 -16.31
CA THR A 79 21.03 -0.99 -15.69
C THR A 79 21.63 -2.30 -16.19
N ASN A 80 22.69 -2.25 -17.01
CA ASN A 80 23.26 -3.41 -17.67
C ASN A 80 22.19 -4.23 -18.44
N ASN A 81 21.43 -3.55 -19.32
CA ASN A 81 20.32 -4.13 -20.08
C ASN A 81 19.22 -4.75 -19.18
N PHE A 82 18.90 -4.10 -18.06
CA PHE A 82 17.91 -4.59 -17.08
C PHE A 82 18.23 -6.01 -16.58
N SER A 83 19.51 -6.28 -16.36
CA SER A 83 19.98 -7.61 -15.98
C SER A 83 19.41 -8.05 -14.63
N ALA A 84 19.24 -9.37 -14.43
CA ALA A 84 18.64 -9.96 -13.26
C ALA A 84 19.41 -9.66 -11.97
N ASP A 85 20.74 -9.52 -12.04
CA ASP A 85 21.60 -9.15 -10.92
C ASP A 85 21.40 -7.70 -10.43
N LYS A 86 20.84 -6.84 -11.29
CA LYS A 86 20.48 -5.46 -10.97
C LYS A 86 19.06 -5.31 -10.45
N LYS A 87 18.26 -6.37 -10.48
CA LYS A 87 16.88 -6.32 -10.00
C LYS A 87 16.83 -6.14 -8.48
N LEU A 88 16.26 -5.03 -8.02
CA LEU A 88 16.08 -4.70 -6.60
C LEU A 88 14.83 -5.34 -6.01
N GLY A 89 13.76 -5.43 -6.82
CA GLY A 89 12.48 -5.99 -6.43
C GLY A 89 11.48 -5.99 -7.59
N GLN A 90 10.30 -6.54 -7.32
CA GLN A 90 9.15 -6.51 -8.21
C GLN A 90 7.91 -6.26 -7.37
N GLY A 91 7.23 -5.15 -7.65
CA GLY A 91 5.93 -4.82 -7.10
C GLY A 91 4.80 -5.10 -8.09
N GLY A 92 3.57 -4.78 -7.73
CA GLY A 92 2.40 -4.85 -8.62
C GLY A 92 2.50 -3.94 -9.85
N PHE A 93 3.44 -3.00 -9.85
CA PHE A 93 3.62 -1.95 -10.87
C PHE A 93 4.82 -2.19 -11.79
N GLY A 94 5.49 -3.31 -11.63
CA GLY A 94 6.64 -3.69 -12.42
C GLY A 94 7.94 -3.86 -11.64
N PRO A 95 9.00 -4.30 -12.32
CA PRO A 95 10.31 -4.51 -11.72
C PRO A 95 11.07 -3.20 -11.51
N VAL A 96 11.86 -3.15 -10.42
CA VAL A 96 12.76 -2.05 -10.11
C VAL A 96 14.21 -2.53 -10.25
N TYR A 97 15.04 -1.75 -10.93
CA TYR A 97 16.44 -2.08 -11.21
C TYR A 97 17.38 -1.02 -10.62
N LYS A 98 18.50 -1.48 -10.06
CA LYS A 98 19.62 -0.62 -9.73
C LYS A 98 20.37 -0.21 -10.99
N GLY A 99 20.67 1.08 -11.11
CA GLY A 99 21.48 1.61 -12.18
C GLY A 99 22.62 2.49 -11.67
N ARG A 100 23.58 2.76 -12.57
CA ARG A 100 24.61 3.77 -12.36
C ARG A 100 24.77 4.57 -13.66
N LEU A 101 24.48 5.87 -13.60
CA LEU A 101 24.69 6.77 -14.73
C LEU A 101 26.17 6.97 -15.02
N ARG A 102 26.52 7.42 -16.22
CA ARG A 102 27.91 7.76 -16.61
C ARG A 102 28.54 8.81 -15.70
N SER A 103 27.72 9.68 -15.11
CA SER A 103 28.16 10.64 -14.07
C SER A 103 28.55 10.00 -12.74
N GLY A 104 28.41 8.67 -12.59
CA GLY A 104 28.66 7.95 -11.34
C GLY A 104 27.46 7.91 -10.38
N ILE A 105 26.38 8.66 -10.63
CA ILE A 105 25.20 8.73 -9.78
C ILE A 105 24.48 7.36 -9.79
N LYS A 106 24.21 6.82 -8.60
CA LYS A 106 23.40 5.61 -8.43
C LYS A 106 21.92 5.97 -8.53
N ILE A 107 21.16 5.18 -9.28
CA ILE A 107 19.73 5.37 -9.53
C ILE A 107 18.95 4.08 -9.28
N ALA A 108 17.65 4.22 -9.02
CA ALA A 108 16.68 3.13 -9.07
C ALA A 108 15.70 3.40 -10.22
N VAL A 109 15.55 2.41 -11.10
CA VAL A 109 14.71 2.51 -12.30
C VAL A 109 13.51 1.58 -12.14
N LYS A 110 12.31 2.15 -11.98
CA LYS A 110 11.04 1.43 -11.96
C LYS A 110 10.52 1.32 -13.37
N ARG A 111 10.55 0.11 -13.96
CA ARG A 111 10.05 -0.17 -15.30
C ARG A 111 8.61 -0.60 -15.20
N LEU A 112 7.70 0.17 -15.76
CA LEU A 112 6.27 -0.04 -15.61
C LEU A 112 5.72 -1.03 -16.62
N GLU A 113 4.75 -1.82 -16.21
CA GLU A 113 4.00 -2.69 -17.13
C GLU A 113 3.02 -1.84 -17.93
N THR A 114 3.39 -1.50 -19.14
CA THR A 114 2.62 -0.62 -20.04
C THR A 114 1.36 -1.28 -20.59
N CYS A 115 1.24 -2.59 -20.48
CA CYS A 115 0.07 -3.35 -20.95
C CYS A 115 -1.18 -3.15 -20.07
N SER A 116 -1.05 -2.56 -18.87
CA SER A 116 -2.17 -2.33 -17.97
C SER A 116 -2.54 -0.84 -17.90
N LEU A 117 -3.85 -0.55 -17.96
CA LEU A 117 -4.40 0.80 -17.69
C LEU A 117 -3.96 1.31 -16.32
N GLN A 118 -3.79 0.42 -15.34
CA GLN A 118 -3.34 0.73 -14.00
C GLN A 118 -1.91 1.28 -14.01
N GLY A 119 -0.97 0.62 -14.68
CA GLY A 119 0.43 1.07 -14.75
C GLY A 119 0.57 2.46 -15.40
N LEU A 120 -0.29 2.77 -16.38
CA LEU A 120 -0.33 4.10 -17.00
C LEU A 120 -0.85 5.18 -16.04
N LEU A 121 -1.91 4.89 -15.28
CA LEU A 121 -2.45 5.81 -14.26
C LEU A 121 -1.43 6.11 -13.17
N GLU A 122 -0.72 5.09 -12.72
CA GLU A 122 0.33 5.24 -11.71
C GLU A 122 1.51 6.04 -12.21
N PHE A 123 1.95 5.78 -13.45
CA PHE A 123 2.99 6.59 -14.09
C PHE A 123 2.60 8.06 -14.12
N GLN A 124 1.38 8.36 -14.55
CA GLN A 124 0.85 9.72 -14.59
C GLN A 124 0.80 10.34 -13.19
N ASN A 125 0.26 9.62 -12.20
CA ASN A 125 0.17 10.08 -10.83
C ASN A 125 1.55 10.37 -10.23
N GLU A 126 2.49 9.43 -10.36
CA GLU A 126 3.84 9.60 -9.80
C GLU A 126 4.54 10.80 -10.41
N ILE A 127 4.46 10.93 -11.73
CA ILE A 127 5.03 12.09 -12.41
C ILE A 127 4.37 13.39 -11.94
N GLN A 128 3.04 13.49 -11.97
CA GLN A 128 2.32 14.72 -11.63
C GLN A 128 2.52 15.17 -10.19
N LEU A 129 2.68 14.23 -9.28
CA LEU A 129 2.78 14.50 -7.86
C LEU A 129 4.21 14.68 -7.42
N ILE A 130 5.04 13.65 -7.58
CA ILE A 130 6.34 13.59 -6.93
C ILE A 130 7.36 14.55 -7.52
N SER A 131 7.20 14.95 -8.79
CA SER A 131 8.07 15.98 -9.40
C SER A 131 7.93 17.35 -8.74
N LYS A 132 6.78 17.62 -8.14
CA LYS A 132 6.46 18.89 -7.44
C LYS A 132 6.72 18.83 -5.95
N LEU A 133 7.03 17.63 -5.42
CA LEU A 133 7.22 17.39 -4.00
C LEU A 133 8.72 17.26 -3.69
N GLN A 134 9.22 18.09 -2.79
CA GLN A 134 10.62 18.07 -2.33
C GLN A 134 10.65 18.12 -0.81
N HIS A 135 11.02 17.01 -0.20
CA HIS A 135 11.18 16.92 1.24
C HIS A 135 12.23 15.87 1.60
N LYS A 136 12.98 16.04 2.70
CA LYS A 136 14.04 15.12 3.14
C LYS A 136 13.53 13.70 3.41
N ASN A 137 12.26 13.55 3.80
CA ASN A 137 11.63 12.26 4.10
C ASN A 137 10.73 11.74 2.96
N LEU A 138 10.90 12.23 1.73
CA LEU A 138 10.28 11.69 0.52
C LEU A 138 11.37 11.23 -0.45
N VAL A 139 11.13 10.13 -1.16
CA VAL A 139 12.04 9.67 -2.23
C VAL A 139 11.99 10.64 -3.39
N LYS A 140 13.16 11.10 -3.84
CA LYS A 140 13.29 12.05 -4.94
C LYS A 140 13.13 11.33 -6.29
N LEU A 141 12.21 11.81 -7.12
CA LEU A 141 12.14 11.45 -8.53
C LEU A 141 13.15 12.32 -9.30
N LEU A 142 14.11 11.68 -9.97
CA LEU A 142 15.15 12.36 -10.76
C LEU A 142 14.70 12.62 -12.18
N GLY A 143 13.77 11.79 -12.69
CA GLY A 143 13.24 11.94 -14.03
C GLY A 143 12.48 10.72 -14.51
N TYR A 144 12.27 10.67 -15.81
CA TYR A 144 11.58 9.59 -16.50
C TYR A 144 12.30 9.22 -17.79
N CYS A 145 11.95 8.06 -18.33
CA CYS A 145 12.37 7.60 -19.65
C CYS A 145 11.19 6.97 -20.38
N THR A 146 11.00 7.31 -21.64
CA THR A 146 9.98 6.71 -22.51
C THR A 146 10.61 6.23 -23.81
N LYS A 147 10.15 5.07 -24.30
CA LYS A 147 10.51 4.58 -25.64
C LYS A 147 9.22 4.21 -26.38
N GLY A 148 8.71 5.18 -27.13
CA GLY A 148 7.40 5.05 -27.79
C GLY A 148 6.30 4.71 -26.77
N ASP A 149 5.35 3.87 -27.19
CA ASP A 149 4.26 3.40 -26.32
C ASP A 149 4.64 2.19 -25.47
N GLN A 150 5.76 1.53 -25.78
CA GLN A 150 6.12 0.24 -25.24
C GLN A 150 6.83 0.31 -23.87
N GLU A 151 7.60 1.37 -23.63
CA GLU A 151 8.42 1.46 -22.42
C GLU A 151 8.17 2.78 -21.69
N LYS A 152 7.84 2.68 -20.42
CA LYS A 152 7.71 3.81 -19.52
C LYS A 152 8.46 3.49 -18.23
N MET A 153 9.35 4.37 -17.82
CA MET A 153 10.22 4.18 -16.67
C MET A 153 10.29 5.44 -15.84
N LEU A 154 10.34 5.25 -14.52
CA LEU A 154 10.60 6.30 -13.56
C LEU A 154 11.99 6.11 -12.98
N VAL A 155 12.73 7.21 -12.87
CA VAL A 155 14.12 7.21 -12.40
C VAL A 155 14.18 7.94 -11.07
N TYR A 156 14.53 7.22 -9.99
CA TYR A 156 14.61 7.72 -8.62
C TYR A 156 16.04 7.75 -8.11
N GLU A 157 16.26 8.50 -7.05
CA GLU A 157 17.45 8.34 -6.22
C GLU A 157 17.54 6.91 -5.68
N TYR A 158 18.77 6.39 -5.57
CA TYR A 158 18.97 5.01 -5.08
C TYR A 158 19.04 4.99 -3.56
N MET A 159 18.26 4.08 -2.94
CA MET A 159 18.24 3.87 -1.50
C MET A 159 19.10 2.66 -1.13
N GLU A 160 20.22 2.90 -0.45
CA GLU A 160 21.23 1.88 -0.13
C GLU A 160 20.69 0.82 0.82
N ASN A 161 19.87 1.21 1.78
CA ASN A 161 19.40 0.34 2.86
C ASN A 161 18.05 -0.32 2.57
N LYS A 162 17.52 -0.22 1.31
CA LYS A 162 16.25 -0.86 0.91
C LYS A 162 15.07 -0.34 1.72
N SER A 163 14.05 -1.18 1.90
CA SER A 163 12.82 -0.86 2.61
C SER A 163 12.85 -1.28 4.08
N LEU A 164 12.10 -0.55 4.89
CA LEU A 164 12.04 -0.69 6.34
C LEU A 164 11.52 -2.08 6.78
N ASP A 165 10.65 -2.71 5.99
CA ASP A 165 10.13 -4.05 6.26
C ASP A 165 11.23 -5.12 6.36
N CYS A 166 12.35 -4.95 5.62
CA CYS A 166 13.51 -5.84 5.72
C CYS A 166 14.21 -5.78 7.08
N PHE A 167 14.09 -4.65 7.79
CA PHE A 167 14.69 -4.44 9.10
C PHE A 167 13.76 -4.81 10.25
N ILE A 168 12.46 -4.50 10.11
CA ILE A 168 11.47 -4.78 11.14
C ILE A 168 11.17 -6.28 11.20
N PHE A 169 10.99 -6.92 10.02
CA PHE A 169 10.48 -8.29 9.96
C PHE A 169 11.52 -9.33 9.52
N GLY A 170 12.78 -8.93 9.27
CA GLY A 170 13.79 -9.83 8.75
C GLY A 170 13.57 -10.27 7.30
N LYS A 171 14.47 -11.10 6.77
CA LYS A 171 14.29 -11.73 5.45
C LYS A 171 13.42 -12.98 5.59
N THR A 172 12.13 -12.84 5.66
CA THR A 172 11.25 -13.96 5.32
C THR A 172 11.43 -14.24 3.83
N HIS A 173 11.94 -15.42 3.47
CA HIS A 173 11.77 -15.97 2.13
C HIS A 173 10.26 -15.88 1.84
N ARG A 174 9.88 -15.12 0.82
CA ARG A 174 8.53 -15.17 0.27
C ARG A 174 8.32 -16.56 -0.31
N PHE A 175 7.89 -17.50 0.52
CA PHE A 175 7.23 -18.69 0.03
C PHE A 175 5.85 -18.24 -0.45
N TYR A 176 5.73 -18.05 -1.75
CA TYR A 176 4.43 -18.03 -2.44
C TYR A 176 3.88 -19.47 -2.36
N THR A 177 3.18 -19.78 -1.31
CA THR A 177 2.24 -20.90 -1.33
C THR A 177 0.90 -20.40 -1.87
N HIS A 178 0.77 -20.44 -3.18
CA HIS A 178 -0.52 -20.46 -3.83
C HIS A 178 -1.20 -21.77 -3.41
N ASN A 179 -2.39 -21.66 -2.83
CA ASN A 179 -3.33 -22.75 -2.51
C ASN A 179 -2.82 -23.82 -1.53
N TYR A 180 -3.20 -23.70 -0.28
CA TYR A 180 -3.80 -24.74 0.58
C TYR A 180 -4.02 -24.14 1.98
N VAL A 181 -5.15 -23.49 2.16
CA VAL A 181 -5.65 -23.06 3.46
C VAL A 181 -6.54 -24.18 4.02
N TYR A 182 -6.38 -24.44 5.29
CA TYR A 182 -7.09 -25.35 6.18
C TYR A 182 -6.45 -26.74 6.37
N SER A 183 -5.39 -26.89 7.14
CA SER A 183 -5.26 -27.94 8.17
C SER A 183 -3.87 -28.16 8.79
N MET A 184 -2.93 -27.18 8.77
CA MET A 184 -1.65 -27.37 9.48
C MET A 184 -1.19 -26.11 10.26
N SER A 185 -2.08 -25.51 11.04
CA SER A 185 -1.85 -24.17 11.60
C SER A 185 -1.09 -24.12 12.93
N ILE A 186 -0.89 -25.19 13.67
CA ILE A 186 -0.39 -25.11 15.06
C ILE A 186 1.11 -25.40 15.19
N ALA A 187 1.69 -26.23 14.34
CA ALA A 187 3.12 -26.59 14.46
C ALA A 187 4.09 -25.56 13.85
N PHE A 188 3.63 -24.66 12.98
CA PHE A 188 4.47 -23.67 12.28
C PHE A 188 4.65 -22.36 13.05
N ILE A 189 3.79 -22.08 14.03
CA ILE A 189 3.79 -20.82 14.81
C ILE A 189 5.03 -20.71 15.71
N ASN A 190 5.57 -21.81 16.19
CA ASN A 190 6.69 -21.80 17.11
C ASN A 190 8.08 -21.79 16.46
N TYR A 191 8.20 -22.06 15.15
CA TYR A 191 9.51 -22.12 14.48
C TYR A 191 9.95 -20.80 13.83
N THR A 192 9.03 -19.88 13.54
CA THR A 192 9.34 -18.58 12.92
C THR A 192 9.80 -17.52 13.93
N SER A 193 9.50 -17.71 15.22
CA SER A 193 9.84 -16.76 16.27
C SER A 193 11.35 -16.64 16.58
N PHE A 194 12.16 -17.65 16.26
CA PHE A 194 13.59 -17.65 16.63
C PHE A 194 14.53 -17.08 15.54
N ALA A 195 14.15 -17.16 14.27
CA ALA A 195 14.98 -16.67 13.16
C ALA A 195 14.82 -15.16 12.90
N ASP A 196 13.70 -14.55 13.32
CA ASP A 196 13.38 -13.14 13.11
C ASP A 196 14.12 -12.19 14.06
N ASN A 197 14.68 -12.70 15.17
CA ASN A 197 15.29 -11.88 16.21
C ASN A 197 16.65 -11.25 15.83
N VAL A 198 17.33 -11.73 14.80
CA VAL A 198 18.71 -11.28 14.50
C VAL A 198 18.73 -9.93 13.79
N LYS A 199 17.72 -9.55 13.04
CA LYS A 199 17.67 -8.25 12.32
C LYS A 199 16.83 -7.19 13.01
N GLY A 200 15.78 -7.55 13.71
CA GLY A 200 15.07 -6.65 14.61
C GLY A 200 15.99 -6.07 15.70
N ALA A 201 17.02 -6.85 16.10
CA ALA A 201 18.06 -6.40 17.02
C ALA A 201 18.99 -5.30 16.44
N GLN A 202 18.99 -5.09 15.10
CA GLN A 202 19.81 -4.04 14.46
C GLN A 202 19.17 -2.65 14.55
N LEU A 203 17.87 -2.56 14.84
CA LEU A 203 17.17 -1.30 15.06
C LEU A 203 16.99 -1.05 16.54
N ASN A 204 17.95 -0.35 17.13
CA ASN A 204 17.79 0.13 18.50
C ASN A 204 16.64 1.16 18.59
N TRP A 205 16.17 1.43 19.79
CA TRP A 205 15.03 2.31 20.04
C TRP A 205 15.23 3.72 19.46
N LYS A 206 16.41 4.28 19.56
CA LYS A 206 16.73 5.60 18.99
C LYS A 206 16.50 5.63 17.48
N LYS A 207 16.89 4.57 16.76
CA LYS A 207 16.63 4.46 15.32
C LYS A 207 15.15 4.29 15.00
N ARG A 208 14.40 3.49 15.79
CA ARG A 208 12.95 3.32 15.61
C ARG A 208 12.21 4.64 15.78
N LEU A 209 12.54 5.41 16.83
CA LEU A 209 11.96 6.73 17.07
C LEU A 209 12.31 7.71 15.95
N HIS A 210 13.56 7.70 15.46
CA HIS A 210 13.97 8.50 14.31
C HIS A 210 13.18 8.14 13.03
N MET A 211 12.87 6.86 12.81
CA MET A 211 12.04 6.44 11.69
C MET A 211 10.60 6.91 11.82
N ILE A 212 9.99 6.75 13.00
CA ILE A 212 8.62 7.22 13.28
C ILE A 212 8.54 8.73 13.04
N ASP A 213 9.49 9.50 13.58
CA ASP A 213 9.54 10.94 13.39
C ASP A 213 9.68 11.34 11.91
N GLY A 214 10.64 10.76 11.19
CA GLY A 214 10.86 11.09 9.79
C GLY A 214 9.65 10.77 8.90
N ILE A 215 8.94 9.67 9.16
CA ILE A 215 7.70 9.32 8.47
C ILE A 215 6.61 10.35 8.78
N ALA A 216 6.45 10.74 10.06
CA ALA A 216 5.49 11.75 10.48
C ALA A 216 5.75 13.11 9.81
N GLN A 217 7.02 13.54 9.73
CA GLN A 217 7.42 14.77 9.04
C GLN A 217 7.12 14.71 7.53
N GLY A 218 7.38 13.57 6.89
CA GLY A 218 7.04 13.35 5.48
C GLY A 218 5.55 13.47 5.21
N LEU A 219 4.70 12.85 6.05
CA LEU A 219 3.24 12.95 5.94
C LEU A 219 2.73 14.36 6.25
N LEU A 220 3.28 15.00 7.29
CA LEU A 220 2.95 16.39 7.61
C LEU A 220 3.21 17.31 6.43
N TYR A 221 4.35 17.14 5.74
CA TYR A 221 4.63 17.88 4.53
C TYR A 221 3.61 17.64 3.42
N LEU A 222 3.23 16.37 3.16
CA LEU A 222 2.24 16.01 2.15
C LEU A 222 0.86 16.60 2.42
N HIS A 223 0.44 16.60 3.68
CA HIS A 223 -0.90 17.03 4.08
C HIS A 223 -1.04 18.55 4.19
N ASN A 224 -0.02 19.24 4.72
CA ASN A 224 -0.14 20.64 5.15
C ASN A 224 0.81 21.60 4.43
N TYR A 225 2.04 21.19 4.10
CA TYR A 225 3.08 22.11 3.65
C TYR A 225 3.44 21.99 2.17
N SER A 226 2.94 20.97 1.48
CA SER A 226 3.06 20.90 0.04
C SER A 226 2.06 21.84 -0.64
N ARG A 227 2.37 22.31 -1.86
CA ARG A 227 1.44 23.14 -2.65
C ARG A 227 0.09 22.47 -2.91
N LEU A 228 0.05 21.16 -2.79
CA LEU A 228 -1.10 20.32 -3.05
C LEU A 228 -1.31 19.45 -1.81
N CYS A 229 -2.53 19.40 -1.28
CA CYS A 229 -2.87 18.43 -0.24
C CYS A 229 -2.87 17.03 -0.85
N VAL A 230 -1.91 16.18 -0.46
CA VAL A 230 -1.72 14.85 -1.06
C VAL A 230 -1.98 13.77 -0.02
N VAL A 231 -2.88 12.84 -0.33
CA VAL A 231 -3.12 11.61 0.42
C VAL A 231 -2.39 10.46 -0.26
N HIS A 232 -1.52 9.76 0.45
CA HIS A 232 -0.65 8.70 -0.09
C HIS A 232 -1.42 7.41 -0.41
N ARG A 233 -2.34 6.99 0.47
CA ARG A 233 -3.24 5.82 0.37
C ARG A 233 -2.59 4.43 0.43
N ASP A 234 -1.27 4.31 0.38
CA ASP A 234 -0.55 3.03 0.49
C ASP A 234 0.69 3.14 1.39
N LEU A 235 0.53 3.80 2.55
CA LEU A 235 1.59 3.91 3.53
C LEU A 235 1.76 2.58 4.27
N LYS A 236 2.95 1.97 4.15
CA LYS A 236 3.31 0.68 4.77
C LYS A 236 4.82 0.52 4.87
N ALA A 237 5.29 -0.44 5.64
CA ALA A 237 6.72 -0.64 5.90
C ALA A 237 7.55 -0.89 4.62
N SER A 238 7.01 -1.55 3.59
CA SER A 238 7.72 -1.78 2.31
C SER A 238 7.82 -0.53 1.43
N ASN A 239 7.00 0.50 1.68
CA ASN A 239 7.03 1.77 0.97
C ASN A 239 7.82 2.86 1.73
N ILE A 240 8.44 2.52 2.86
CA ILE A 240 9.42 3.36 3.54
C ILE A 240 10.80 2.86 3.17
N LEU A 241 11.52 3.64 2.38
CA LEU A 241 12.89 3.33 1.98
C LEU A 241 13.89 4.04 2.90
N LEU A 242 15.07 3.47 3.04
CA LEU A 242 16.12 3.98 3.93
C LEU A 242 17.34 4.39 3.10
N ASP A 243 17.79 5.61 3.28
CA ASP A 243 19.02 6.10 2.67
C ASP A 243 20.27 5.51 3.36
N ILE A 244 21.46 5.93 2.92
CA ILE A 244 22.72 5.42 3.47
C ILE A 244 22.90 5.71 4.97
N GLU A 245 22.29 6.80 5.45
CA GLU A 245 22.33 7.24 6.85
C GLU A 245 21.19 6.67 7.68
N MET A 246 20.36 5.78 7.08
CA MET A 246 19.16 5.21 7.71
C MET A 246 18.02 6.21 7.93
N ASN A 247 17.99 7.33 7.18
CA ASN A 247 16.85 8.23 7.22
C ASN A 247 15.67 7.62 6.44
N PRO A 248 14.45 7.67 6.98
CA PRO A 248 13.28 7.15 6.29
C PRO A 248 12.80 8.11 5.20
N LYS A 249 12.45 7.55 4.06
CA LYS A 249 11.85 8.27 2.93
C LYS A 249 10.62 7.53 2.42
N ILE A 250 9.48 8.22 2.39
CA ILE A 250 8.22 7.70 1.85
C ILE A 250 8.37 7.58 0.33
N SER A 251 7.95 6.45 -0.23
CA SER A 251 8.06 6.10 -1.64
C SER A 251 6.75 5.56 -2.20
N ASP A 252 6.66 5.41 -3.52
CA ASP A 252 5.53 4.80 -4.25
C ASP A 252 4.23 5.62 -4.20
N PHE A 253 4.22 6.73 -4.93
CA PHE A 253 3.07 7.65 -5.04
C PHE A 253 2.08 7.28 -6.16
N GLY A 254 2.21 6.09 -6.75
CA GLY A 254 1.34 5.64 -7.84
C GLY A 254 -0.15 5.62 -7.48
N MET A 255 -0.45 5.37 -6.22
CA MET A 255 -1.83 5.40 -5.70
C MET A 255 -2.21 6.72 -5.05
N ALA A 256 -1.32 7.70 -4.94
CA ALA A 256 -1.58 8.94 -4.22
C ALA A 256 -2.68 9.78 -4.90
N ARG A 257 -3.35 10.61 -4.12
CA ARG A 257 -4.46 11.46 -4.59
C ARG A 257 -4.31 12.89 -4.09
N ILE A 258 -4.53 13.85 -4.98
CA ILE A 258 -4.64 15.26 -4.62
C ILE A 258 -6.06 15.51 -4.11
N LEU A 259 -6.19 16.13 -2.94
CA LEU A 259 -7.45 16.72 -2.48
C LEU A 259 -7.50 18.19 -2.94
N CYS A 260 -8.66 18.60 -3.49
CA CYS A 260 -8.87 20.00 -3.84
C CYS A 260 -8.88 20.86 -2.57
N SER A 261 -8.33 22.05 -2.63
CA SER A 261 -8.14 22.98 -1.49
C SER A 261 -9.40 23.28 -0.66
N ASN A 262 -10.58 23.07 -1.22
CA ASN A 262 -11.87 23.29 -0.55
C ASN A 262 -12.59 22.01 -0.13
N VAL A 263 -11.99 20.82 -0.35
CA VAL A 263 -12.62 19.52 -0.09
C VAL A 263 -11.72 18.70 0.82
N LYS A 264 -12.15 18.50 2.06
CA LYS A 264 -11.41 17.71 3.06
C LYS A 264 -11.44 16.21 2.79
N GLU A 265 -12.40 15.74 2.00
CA GLU A 265 -12.67 14.34 1.73
C GLU A 265 -13.02 14.13 0.25
N SER A 266 -12.74 12.95 -0.27
CA SER A 266 -13.04 12.59 -1.64
C SER A 266 -13.58 11.17 -1.70
N ASN A 267 -14.76 11.00 -2.27
CA ASN A 267 -15.38 9.70 -2.45
C ASN A 267 -14.78 8.97 -3.67
N THR A 268 -14.59 7.68 -3.54
CA THR A 268 -14.14 6.81 -4.62
C THR A 268 -14.85 5.47 -4.57
N THR A 269 -15.22 4.98 -5.73
CA THR A 269 -15.75 3.61 -5.89
C THR A 269 -14.64 2.56 -5.98
N ARG A 270 -13.39 3.01 -6.21
CA ARG A 270 -12.24 2.14 -6.30
C ARG A 270 -11.38 2.30 -5.06
N ILE A 271 -11.42 1.30 -4.19
CA ILE A 271 -10.59 1.21 -3.00
C ILE A 271 -9.24 0.61 -3.42
N VAL A 272 -8.16 1.31 -3.08
CA VAL A 272 -6.78 0.89 -3.34
C VAL A 272 -5.96 1.01 -2.06
N GLY A 273 -4.88 0.25 -1.96
CA GLY A 273 -4.00 0.22 -0.79
C GLY A 273 -3.74 -1.20 -0.31
N THR A 274 -3.10 -1.33 0.82
CA THR A 274 -2.70 -2.62 1.39
C THR A 274 -3.59 -2.99 2.58
N HIS A 275 -4.17 -4.19 2.53
CA HIS A 275 -4.98 -4.72 3.63
C HIS A 275 -4.25 -4.63 4.97
N GLY A 276 -4.95 -4.27 6.02
CA GLY A 276 -4.42 -4.05 7.37
C GLY A 276 -3.95 -2.60 7.64
N TYR A 277 -3.75 -1.77 6.58
CA TYR A 277 -3.42 -0.34 6.72
C TYR A 277 -4.57 0.57 6.26
N ILE A 278 -5.62 0.01 5.68
CA ILE A 278 -6.80 0.75 5.18
C ILE A 278 -7.76 1.00 6.34
N PRO A 279 -8.19 2.26 6.59
CA PRO A 279 -9.17 2.56 7.63
C PRO A 279 -10.61 2.19 7.22
N PRO A 280 -11.54 2.01 8.20
CA PRO A 280 -12.90 1.54 7.92
C PRO A 280 -13.72 2.45 7.01
N GLU A 281 -13.65 3.78 7.17
CA GLU A 281 -14.40 4.73 6.33
C GLU A 281 -13.97 4.64 4.87
N TYR A 282 -12.72 4.35 4.61
CA TYR A 282 -12.22 4.17 3.26
C TYR A 282 -12.56 2.78 2.73
N ALA A 283 -12.42 1.72 3.56
CA ALA A 283 -12.70 0.35 3.16
C ALA A 283 -14.19 0.13 2.83
N PHE A 284 -15.12 0.69 3.63
CA PHE A 284 -16.56 0.43 3.51
C PHE A 284 -17.30 1.48 2.70
N HIS A 285 -16.87 2.73 2.76
CA HIS A 285 -17.60 3.86 2.17
C HIS A 285 -16.82 4.58 1.08
N GLY A 286 -15.56 4.21 0.82
CA GLY A 286 -14.71 4.85 -0.18
C GLY A 286 -14.32 6.29 0.17
N VAL A 287 -14.50 6.72 1.44
CA VAL A 287 -14.16 8.06 1.91
C VAL A 287 -12.66 8.17 2.13
N CYS A 288 -12.01 8.92 1.24
CA CYS A 288 -10.55 9.15 1.27
C CYS A 288 -10.26 10.56 1.80
N SER A 289 -9.48 10.66 2.86
CA SER A 289 -9.05 11.92 3.46
C SER A 289 -7.62 11.81 4.00
N ILE A 290 -7.06 12.92 4.51
CA ILE A 290 -5.77 12.89 5.23
C ILE A 290 -5.81 11.95 6.44
N LYS A 291 -7.00 11.73 7.03
CA LYS A 291 -7.19 10.81 8.17
C LYS A 291 -6.97 9.34 7.77
N SER A 292 -7.07 9.01 6.47
CA SER A 292 -6.74 7.68 5.99
C SER A 292 -5.24 7.38 6.11
N ASP A 293 -4.38 8.35 5.77
CA ASP A 293 -2.93 8.20 5.96
C ASP A 293 -2.53 8.23 7.44
N VAL A 294 -3.24 9.01 8.28
CA VAL A 294 -3.03 9.02 9.74
C VAL A 294 -3.28 7.63 10.32
N PHE A 295 -4.34 6.95 9.89
CA PHE A 295 -4.61 5.57 10.30
C PHE A 295 -3.46 4.63 9.90
N SER A 296 -3.05 4.69 8.64
CA SER A 296 -1.93 3.88 8.12
C SER A 296 -0.62 4.16 8.86
N PHE A 297 -0.37 5.43 9.22
CA PHE A 297 0.78 5.83 10.05
C PHE A 297 0.71 5.21 11.46
N GLY A 298 -0.47 5.20 12.09
CA GLY A 298 -0.67 4.55 13.38
C GLY A 298 -0.32 3.06 13.33
N VAL A 299 -0.86 2.33 12.32
CA VAL A 299 -0.56 0.91 12.10
C VAL A 299 0.95 0.68 11.89
N LEU A 300 1.57 1.47 11.02
CA LEU A 300 3.01 1.38 10.73
C LEU A 300 3.86 1.66 11.98
N THR A 301 3.46 2.62 12.81
CA THR A 301 4.13 2.92 14.09
C THR A 301 4.07 1.72 15.03
N LEU A 302 2.92 1.05 15.14
CA LEU A 302 2.81 -0.18 15.94
C LEU A 302 3.69 -1.31 15.40
N GLU A 303 3.82 -1.46 14.08
CA GLU A 303 4.75 -2.42 13.47
C GLU A 303 6.21 -2.09 13.76
N ILE A 304 6.59 -0.80 13.65
CA ILE A 304 7.97 -0.35 13.94
C ILE A 304 8.34 -0.65 15.39
N ILE A 305 7.42 -0.39 16.33
CA ILE A 305 7.67 -0.59 17.75
C ILE A 305 7.72 -2.08 18.11
N SER A 306 6.74 -2.85 17.68
CA SER A 306 6.56 -4.24 18.10
C SER A 306 7.36 -5.26 17.28
N SER A 307 7.84 -4.89 16.08
CA SER A 307 8.36 -5.83 15.08
C SER A 307 7.35 -6.92 14.67
N LYS A 308 6.07 -6.67 14.87
CA LYS A 308 4.95 -7.57 14.56
C LYS A 308 4.22 -7.10 13.31
N ARG A 309 3.82 -8.04 12.43
CA ARG A 309 3.11 -7.72 11.18
C ARG A 309 1.62 -7.52 11.45
N THR A 310 1.02 -6.49 10.86
CA THR A 310 -0.43 -6.26 10.93
C THR A 310 -1.26 -7.38 10.30
N ALA A 311 -0.69 -8.14 9.36
CA ALA A 311 -1.35 -9.28 8.69
C ALA A 311 -1.34 -10.60 9.49
N GLN A 312 -0.88 -10.58 10.75
CA GLN A 312 -0.80 -11.75 11.62
C GLN A 312 -1.69 -11.59 12.85
N PHE A 313 -2.01 -12.71 13.49
CA PHE A 313 -2.72 -12.76 14.77
C PHE A 313 -1.76 -13.08 15.91
N TYR A 314 -2.03 -12.51 17.07
CA TYR A 314 -1.21 -12.63 18.27
C TYR A 314 -2.06 -13.10 19.43
N GLU A 315 -1.58 -14.12 20.12
CA GLU A 315 -2.26 -14.69 21.29
C GLU A 315 -2.02 -13.82 22.53
N TYR A 316 -3.11 -13.54 23.25
CA TYR A 316 -3.07 -12.92 24.55
C TYR A 316 -4.26 -13.39 25.39
N ASN A 317 -3.98 -13.88 26.61
CA ASN A 317 -4.98 -14.43 27.54
C ASN A 317 -5.90 -15.49 26.88
N GLY A 318 -5.31 -16.40 26.06
CA GLY A 318 -6.05 -17.46 25.38
C GLY A 318 -6.92 -17.03 24.21
N ARG A 319 -6.77 -15.77 23.74
CA ARG A 319 -7.53 -15.21 22.60
C ARG A 319 -6.58 -14.70 21.51
N LEU A 320 -7.03 -14.75 20.25
CA LEU A 320 -6.28 -14.28 19.10
C LEU A 320 -6.74 -12.87 18.71
N TYR A 321 -5.79 -11.96 18.56
CA TYR A 321 -6.01 -10.56 18.21
C TYR A 321 -5.18 -10.15 16.98
N ASN A 322 -5.71 -9.29 16.11
CA ASN A 322 -4.88 -8.57 15.14
C ASN A 322 -3.92 -7.62 15.89
N LEU A 323 -2.92 -7.06 15.19
CA LEU A 323 -1.90 -6.21 15.84
C LEU A 323 -2.51 -5.03 16.61
N ILE A 324 -3.47 -4.32 16.02
CA ILE A 324 -4.09 -3.15 16.63
C ILE A 324 -4.83 -3.54 17.94
N SER A 325 -5.65 -4.58 17.86
CA SER A 325 -6.41 -5.09 19.02
C SER A 325 -5.49 -5.66 20.10
N TYR A 326 -4.39 -6.32 19.69
CA TYR A 326 -3.38 -6.85 20.60
C TYR A 326 -2.72 -5.72 21.42
N VAL A 327 -2.25 -4.67 20.75
CA VAL A 327 -1.62 -3.54 21.42
C VAL A 327 -2.62 -2.77 22.29
N TRP A 328 -3.85 -2.60 21.81
CA TRP A 328 -4.93 -2.00 22.58
C TRP A 328 -5.20 -2.77 23.88
N GLN A 329 -5.25 -4.11 23.82
CA GLN A 329 -5.48 -4.94 25.01
C GLN A 329 -4.32 -4.81 26.01
N LEU A 330 -3.06 -4.83 25.52
CA LEU A 330 -1.89 -4.62 26.39
C LEU A 330 -1.89 -3.22 27.03
N TRP A 331 -2.31 -2.19 26.27
CA TRP A 331 -2.42 -0.83 26.80
C TRP A 331 -3.52 -0.73 27.87
N SER A 332 -4.67 -1.34 27.63
CA SER A 332 -5.81 -1.36 28.55
C SER A 332 -5.50 -2.10 29.86
N ASP A 333 -4.67 -3.14 29.79
CA ASP A 333 -4.25 -3.96 30.94
C ASP A 333 -2.96 -3.44 31.61
N GLU A 334 -2.43 -2.27 31.17
CA GLU A 334 -1.17 -1.68 31.66
C GLU A 334 0.04 -2.64 31.54
N LYS A 335 0.08 -3.46 30.46
CA LYS A 335 1.10 -4.48 30.20
C LYS A 335 1.91 -4.22 28.94
N LEU A 336 2.22 -2.97 28.64
CA LEU A 336 3.02 -2.57 27.47
C LEU A 336 4.46 -3.08 27.52
N ASP A 337 4.96 -3.44 28.70
CA ASP A 337 6.25 -4.12 28.91
C ASP A 337 6.38 -5.39 28.07
N LYS A 338 5.28 -6.12 27.82
CA LYS A 338 5.27 -7.31 26.94
C LYS A 338 5.52 -6.98 25.46
N LEU A 339 5.28 -5.73 25.05
CA LEU A 339 5.52 -5.27 23.68
C LEU A 339 6.93 -4.71 23.53
N ILE A 340 7.44 -4.08 24.59
CA ILE A 340 8.68 -3.34 24.62
C ILE A 340 9.80 -4.25 25.15
N TYR A 341 10.48 -4.96 24.23
CA TYR A 341 11.68 -5.70 24.61
C TYR A 341 12.87 -4.74 24.72
N SER A 342 13.08 -4.14 25.89
CA SER A 342 14.26 -3.31 26.14
C SER A 342 14.93 -3.70 27.47
N PRO A 343 16.21 -4.10 27.46
CA PRO A 343 16.92 -4.46 28.70
C PRO A 343 17.35 -3.26 29.55
N SER A 344 17.19 -2.02 29.10
CA SER A 344 17.76 -0.83 29.78
C SER A 344 16.75 0.29 29.86
N GLY A 345 16.40 0.69 31.05
CA GLY A 345 15.37 1.65 31.46
C GLY A 345 15.36 3.07 30.89
N ASN A 346 16.25 3.45 29.96
CA ASN A 346 16.27 4.77 29.34
C ASN A 346 15.52 4.74 27.99
N GLY A 347 14.37 5.43 27.91
CA GLY A 347 13.57 5.54 26.69
C GLY A 347 12.18 4.88 26.77
N HIS A 348 11.84 4.21 27.85
CA HIS A 348 10.55 3.52 28.02
C HIS A 348 9.37 4.48 27.87
N HIS A 349 9.44 5.64 28.50
CA HIS A 349 8.39 6.66 28.43
C HIS A 349 8.19 7.22 27.00
N GLU A 350 9.27 7.37 26.22
CA GLU A 350 9.17 7.84 24.82
C GLU A 350 8.50 6.79 23.93
N ILE A 351 8.75 5.51 24.20
CA ILE A 351 8.14 4.39 23.46
C ILE A 351 6.66 4.27 23.80
N GLU A 352 6.31 4.32 25.11
CA GLU A 352 4.91 4.33 25.56
C GLU A 352 4.14 5.50 24.94
N ARG A 353 4.78 6.67 24.89
CA ARG A 353 4.20 7.84 24.22
C ARG A 353 3.94 7.59 22.75
N CYS A 354 4.87 6.98 22.03
CA CYS A 354 4.67 6.62 20.62
C CYS A 354 3.53 5.61 20.45
N ILE A 355 3.41 4.60 21.33
CA ILE A 355 2.29 3.66 21.33
C ILE A 355 0.97 4.40 21.56
N HIS A 356 0.93 5.29 22.53
CA HIS A 356 -0.26 6.09 22.84
C HIS A 356 -0.71 6.92 21.61
N VAL A 357 0.24 7.64 20.98
CA VAL A 357 -0.03 8.41 19.75
C VAL A 357 -0.51 7.51 18.62
N ALA A 358 0.10 6.33 18.45
CA ALA A 358 -0.33 5.36 17.43
C ALA A 358 -1.76 4.87 17.68
N LEU A 359 -2.15 4.60 18.95
CA LEU A 359 -3.52 4.22 19.31
C LEU A 359 -4.52 5.35 19.01
N LEU A 360 -4.15 6.61 19.20
CA LEU A 360 -4.97 7.76 18.79
C LEU A 360 -5.15 7.81 17.26
N CYS A 361 -4.13 7.42 16.51
CA CYS A 361 -4.18 7.41 15.04
C CYS A 361 -5.07 6.29 14.48
N VAL A 362 -5.23 5.16 15.17
CA VAL A 362 -5.99 4.00 14.70
C VAL A 362 -7.43 3.92 15.24
N GLN A 363 -7.94 4.99 15.81
CA GLN A 363 -9.34 5.05 16.27
C GLN A 363 -10.31 4.80 15.11
N GLU A 364 -11.47 4.21 15.43
CA GLU A 364 -12.48 3.82 14.43
C GLU A 364 -13.01 5.04 13.66
N ILE A 365 -13.39 6.09 14.40
CA ILE A 365 -13.98 7.32 13.85
C ILE A 365 -12.86 8.24 13.37
N ALA A 366 -12.88 8.60 12.08
CA ALA A 366 -11.82 9.40 11.44
C ALA A 366 -11.60 10.77 12.12
N GLU A 367 -12.68 11.44 12.54
CA GLU A 367 -12.65 12.75 13.20
C GLU A 367 -11.95 12.70 14.57
N HIS A 368 -11.96 11.58 15.24
CA HIS A 368 -11.28 11.39 16.52
C HIS A 368 -9.76 11.24 16.38
N ARG A 369 -9.28 10.87 15.19
CA ARG A 369 -7.85 10.77 14.93
C ARG A 369 -7.23 12.18 14.86
N PRO A 370 -6.06 12.41 15.43
CA PRO A 370 -5.35 13.68 15.27
C PRO A 370 -5.02 13.91 13.78
N ASP A 371 -4.73 15.14 13.38
CA ASP A 371 -4.02 15.44 12.14
C ASP A 371 -2.50 15.25 12.33
N MET A 372 -1.72 15.26 11.24
CA MET A 372 -0.28 15.03 11.32
C MET A 372 0.48 16.13 12.06
N GLU A 373 -0.03 17.35 12.10
CA GLU A 373 0.56 18.45 12.88
C GLU A 373 0.47 18.17 14.38
N ARG A 374 -0.71 17.72 14.84
CA ARG A 374 -0.90 17.31 16.21
C ARG A 374 -0.10 16.05 16.55
N VAL A 375 -0.01 15.08 15.61
CA VAL A 375 0.81 13.87 15.78
C VAL A 375 2.26 14.25 16.03
N VAL A 376 2.86 15.11 15.19
CA VAL A 376 4.24 15.56 15.35
C VAL A 376 4.42 16.30 16.68
N THR A 377 3.51 17.20 17.02
CA THR A 377 3.54 17.91 18.33
C THR A 377 3.50 16.93 19.50
N MET A 378 2.60 15.93 19.45
CA MET A 378 2.49 14.90 20.49
C MET A 378 3.74 14.03 20.60
N LEU A 379 4.44 13.75 19.52
CA LEU A 379 5.67 12.96 19.54
C LEU A 379 6.84 13.73 20.16
N HIS A 380 6.92 15.05 19.93
CA HIS A 380 8.07 15.88 20.36
C HIS A 380 7.91 16.57 21.72
N THR A 381 6.71 16.94 22.09
CA THR A 381 6.48 17.76 23.29
C THR A 381 6.14 16.90 24.49
N LYS A 382 7.08 16.76 25.44
CA LYS A 382 6.92 15.90 26.64
C LYS A 382 5.80 16.38 27.57
N ASP A 383 5.58 17.68 27.68
CA ASP A 383 4.64 18.28 28.63
C ASP A 383 3.19 18.34 28.12
N VAL A 384 2.94 17.94 26.86
CA VAL A 384 1.58 17.86 26.31
C VAL A 384 0.89 16.62 26.84
N SER A 385 -0.20 16.82 27.59
CA SER A 385 -1.11 15.76 28.00
C SER A 385 -1.78 15.16 26.76
N LEU A 386 -1.69 13.84 26.60
CA LEU A 386 -2.34 13.11 25.52
C LEU A 386 -3.79 12.77 25.89
N PRO A 387 -4.76 12.95 25.00
CA PRO A 387 -6.12 12.49 25.25
C PRO A 387 -6.14 10.95 25.38
N LYS A 388 -7.09 10.44 26.17
CA LYS A 388 -7.25 8.99 26.30
C LYS A 388 -7.73 8.40 24.97
N PRO A 389 -7.05 7.40 24.39
CA PRO A 389 -7.52 6.75 23.18
C PRO A 389 -8.85 6.04 23.43
N MET A 390 -9.74 6.06 22.44
CA MET A 390 -10.94 5.24 22.40
C MET A 390 -10.65 3.92 21.70
N GLN A 391 -11.62 3.01 21.73
CA GLN A 391 -11.50 1.71 21.08
C GLN A 391 -11.06 1.88 19.62
N PRO A 392 -10.02 1.14 19.17
CA PRO A 392 -9.51 1.24 17.82
C PRO A 392 -10.43 0.57 16.81
N ALA A 393 -10.25 0.92 15.54
CA ALA A 393 -10.91 0.25 14.43
C ALA A 393 -10.52 -1.24 14.35
N TYR A 394 -11.43 -2.04 13.79
CA TYR A 394 -11.23 -3.49 13.60
C TYR A 394 -10.94 -4.26 14.90
N PHE A 395 -11.46 -3.75 16.02
CA PHE A 395 -11.36 -4.47 17.29
C PHE A 395 -12.28 -5.69 17.27
N HIS A 396 -11.74 -6.82 16.84
CA HIS A 396 -12.43 -8.12 16.87
C HIS A 396 -11.68 -9.06 17.79
N VAL A 397 -12.42 -9.68 18.70
CA VAL A 397 -11.98 -10.83 19.47
C VAL A 397 -12.52 -12.05 18.74
N ASN A 398 -11.67 -12.87 18.14
CA ASN A 398 -12.14 -14.17 17.66
C ASN A 398 -12.51 -15.01 18.90
N PRO A 399 -13.77 -15.45 19.04
CA PRO A 399 -14.12 -16.36 20.10
C PRO A 399 -13.26 -17.62 20.00
N SER A 400 -12.78 -18.14 21.13
CA SER A 400 -12.17 -19.45 21.22
C SER A 400 -13.13 -20.50 20.65
N GLU A 401 -12.61 -21.58 20.06
CA GLU A 401 -13.38 -22.61 19.33
C GLU A 401 -14.61 -23.17 20.08
N GLU A 402 -14.76 -22.93 21.38
CA GLU A 402 -15.89 -23.38 22.20
C GLU A 402 -17.16 -22.52 22.05
N GLU A 403 -17.09 -21.27 21.53
CA GLU A 403 -18.26 -20.39 21.36
C GLU A 403 -18.85 -20.39 19.94
N VAL A 404 -18.27 -21.12 18.98
CA VAL A 404 -18.69 -21.12 17.55
C VAL A 404 -20.00 -21.89 17.31
N SER A 405 -20.59 -22.57 18.31
CA SER A 405 -21.81 -23.38 18.09
C SER A 405 -23.13 -22.59 18.08
N SER A 406 -23.15 -21.27 18.28
CA SER A 406 -24.42 -20.54 18.42
C SER A 406 -24.64 -19.29 17.56
N CYS A 407 -23.70 -18.86 16.70
CA CYS A 407 -23.92 -17.69 15.84
C CYS A 407 -23.38 -17.90 14.40
N SER A 408 -24.20 -18.50 13.56
CA SER A 408 -24.02 -18.50 12.10
C SER A 408 -24.54 -17.20 11.50
N ALA A 409 -23.70 -16.17 11.41
CA ALA A 409 -23.91 -15.02 10.51
C ALA A 409 -22.63 -14.79 9.72
N THR A 410 -22.56 -15.44 8.57
CA THR A 410 -21.46 -15.39 7.62
C THR A 410 -21.52 -14.06 6.85
N MET A 411 -20.71 -13.07 7.21
CA MET A 411 -20.40 -11.98 6.32
C MET A 411 -19.24 -12.39 5.41
N THR A 412 -19.57 -12.90 4.23
CA THR A 412 -18.61 -13.17 3.16
C THR A 412 -18.38 -11.88 2.40
N MET A 413 -17.29 -11.15 2.69
CA MET A 413 -16.82 -10.08 1.83
C MET A 413 -16.03 -10.68 0.66
N SER A 414 -16.62 -10.64 -0.53
CA SER A 414 -15.93 -10.93 -1.79
C SER A 414 -15.13 -9.68 -2.19
N ILE A 415 -13.86 -9.64 -1.82
CA ILE A 415 -12.91 -8.67 -2.38
C ILE A 415 -12.44 -9.28 -3.71
N THR A 416 -12.93 -8.72 -4.81
CA THR A 416 -12.47 -9.08 -6.15
C THR A 416 -11.04 -8.58 -6.32
N LEU A 417 -10.06 -9.47 -6.08
CA LEU A 417 -8.69 -9.28 -6.52
C LEU A 417 -8.67 -9.52 -8.05
N GLU A 418 -8.82 -8.48 -8.83
CA GLU A 418 -8.48 -8.56 -10.25
C GLU A 418 -6.95 -8.66 -10.38
N ARG A 419 -6.54 -9.75 -11.05
CA ARG A 419 -5.17 -10.09 -11.45
C ARG A 419 -4.61 -9.10 -12.47
#